data_26a32c299fd95f55fc912937ed93e73d
#
_entry.id   26a32c299fd95f55fc912937ed93e73d
#
_cell.length_a   1.000
_cell.length_b   1.000
_cell.length_c   1.000
_cell.angle_alpha   90.00
_cell.angle_beta   90.00
_cell.angle_gamma   90.00
#
_symmetry.space_group_name_H-M   'P 1'
#
loop_
_entity.id
_entity.type
_entity.pdbx_description
1 polymer ?
#
loop_
_entity_poly.entity_id
_entity_poly.type
_entity_poly.pdbx_seq_one_letter_code
_entity_poly.pdbx_strand_id
1 'polypeptide(L)'
;NVGRMLHTNSLVVWLLLGFFGAAYYLVPEESEREIHSPMLAWLQLAIFVLGTAGVVVTYLFNLFDGNFLLGNEGREFIEQPKWVKAGIVVAALIFLYNISMTVLAGKKTAITNILLLGLWVLSLLFLFAFVNPDNLALDKMYWWYIVHLWVEGTWELVMASILAFLMLKLTGVDREVVEKWLYVIAALALFSGILGTGHHYFWIGTPGYWQWIGSIFSSFEVVPFFAMMSFAFVMV
;
A
#
# COMPACT_ATOMS: atom_id res chain seq x y z
N ASN A 1 3.70 -17.80 17.74
CA ASN A 1 2.90 -17.05 16.75
C ASN A 1 2.65 -15.58 17.15
N VAL A 2 2.35 -15.25 18.42
CA VAL A 2 2.08 -13.87 18.88
C VAL A 2 3.24 -12.92 18.52
N GLY A 3 4.49 -13.30 18.78
CA GLY A 3 5.65 -12.47 18.43
C GLY A 3 5.73 -12.15 16.94
N ARG A 4 5.41 -13.12 16.07
CA ARG A 4 5.36 -12.90 14.61
C ARG A 4 4.22 -11.93 14.24
N MET A 5 3.01 -12.15 14.76
CA MET A 5 1.86 -11.27 14.52
C MET A 5 2.17 -9.82 14.92
N LEU A 6 2.76 -9.63 16.10
CA LEU A 6 3.17 -8.30 16.55
C LEU A 6 4.22 -7.68 15.63
N HIS A 7 5.25 -8.45 15.24
CA HIS A 7 6.32 -7.97 14.38
C HIS A 7 5.78 -7.58 13.00
N THR A 8 5.08 -8.48 12.31
CA THR A 8 4.60 -8.24 10.95
C THR A 8 3.58 -7.10 10.88
N ASN A 9 2.64 -7.05 11.83
CA ASN A 9 1.65 -5.97 11.84
C ASN A 9 2.25 -4.63 12.26
N SER A 10 3.23 -4.61 13.16
CA SER A 10 3.96 -3.38 13.51
C SER A 10 4.77 -2.84 12.34
N LEU A 11 5.35 -3.73 11.52
CA LEU A 11 6.03 -3.35 10.28
C LEU A 11 5.06 -2.67 9.29
N VAL A 12 3.89 -3.27 9.06
CA VAL A 12 2.86 -2.68 8.19
C VAL A 12 2.39 -1.32 8.72
N VAL A 13 2.13 -1.22 10.02
CA VAL A 13 1.74 0.04 10.68
C VAL A 13 2.80 1.13 10.49
N TRP A 14 4.07 0.78 10.71
CA TRP A 14 5.19 1.72 10.52
C TRP A 14 5.27 2.25 9.09
N LEU A 15 5.18 1.37 8.09
CA LEU A 15 5.21 1.74 6.68
C LEU A 15 4.02 2.63 6.30
N LEU A 16 2.80 2.26 6.74
CA LEU A 16 1.61 3.06 6.47
C LEU A 16 1.67 4.45 7.12
N LEU A 17 2.20 4.55 8.33
CA LEU A 17 2.42 5.85 8.98
C LEU A 17 3.42 6.71 8.21
N GLY A 18 4.48 6.10 7.67
CA GLY A 18 5.42 6.77 6.77
C GLY A 18 4.74 7.30 5.51
N PHE A 19 3.90 6.49 4.87
CA PHE A 19 3.16 6.90 3.68
C PHE A 19 2.13 8.00 3.97
N PHE A 20 1.41 7.92 5.09
CA PHE A 20 0.48 8.98 5.51
C PHE A 20 1.22 10.30 5.74
N GLY A 21 2.33 10.27 6.48
CA GLY A 21 3.16 11.45 6.73
C GLY A 21 3.70 12.06 5.45
N ALA A 22 4.26 11.23 4.56
CA ALA A 22 4.75 11.65 3.26
C ALA A 22 3.65 12.26 2.39
N ALA A 23 2.46 11.63 2.32
CA ALA A 23 1.33 12.14 1.55
C ALA A 23 0.82 13.48 2.10
N TYR A 24 0.68 13.61 3.42
CA TYR A 24 0.27 14.87 4.05
C TYR A 24 1.26 16.01 3.87
N TYR A 25 2.54 15.72 3.65
CA TYR A 25 3.55 16.70 3.32
C TYR A 25 3.61 17.01 1.82
N LEU A 26 3.70 15.95 0.99
CA LEU A 26 3.90 16.05 -0.46
C LEU A 26 2.70 16.68 -1.17
N VAL A 27 1.48 16.25 -0.80
CA VAL A 27 0.28 16.65 -1.54
C VAL A 27 0.00 18.15 -1.44
N PRO A 28 0.05 18.81 -0.28
CA PRO A 28 -0.04 20.26 -0.21
C PRO A 28 1.02 20.99 -1.02
N GLU A 29 2.27 20.53 -0.94
CA GLU A 29 3.39 21.12 -1.68
C GLU A 29 3.22 21.03 -3.20
N GLU A 30 2.87 19.86 -3.73
CA GLU A 30 2.68 19.64 -5.16
C GLU A 30 1.38 20.24 -5.70
N SER A 31 0.33 20.26 -4.90
CA SER A 31 -0.97 20.83 -5.28
C SER A 31 -1.03 22.36 -5.09
N GLU A 32 0.02 22.96 -4.52
CA GLU A 32 0.08 24.40 -4.20
C GLU A 32 -1.15 24.85 -3.37
N ARG A 33 -1.54 24.01 -2.41
CA ARG A 33 -2.76 24.19 -1.62
C ARG A 33 -2.66 23.52 -0.26
N GLU A 34 -3.16 24.20 0.77
CA GLU A 34 -3.32 23.62 2.09
C GLU A 34 -4.18 22.37 2.10
N ILE A 35 -3.92 21.47 3.03
CA ILE A 35 -4.70 20.25 3.22
C ILE A 35 -6.19 20.58 3.41
N HIS A 36 -7.07 19.83 2.77
CA HIS A 36 -8.51 20.08 2.79
C HIS A 36 -9.07 20.21 4.21
N SER A 37 -8.68 19.32 5.11
CA SER A 37 -9.11 19.37 6.51
C SER A 37 -8.02 18.83 7.45
N PRO A 38 -7.32 19.69 8.21
CA PRO A 38 -6.41 19.26 9.26
C PRO A 38 -7.10 18.40 10.34
N MET A 39 -8.37 18.70 10.64
CA MET A 39 -9.13 17.92 11.63
C MET A 39 -9.34 16.47 11.18
N LEU A 40 -9.62 16.23 9.89
CA LEU A 40 -9.73 14.88 9.35
C LEU A 40 -8.38 14.13 9.41
N ALA A 41 -7.26 14.82 9.21
CA ALA A 41 -5.93 14.23 9.36
C ALA A 41 -5.68 13.76 10.80
N TRP A 42 -6.02 14.58 11.78
CA TRP A 42 -5.91 14.22 13.20
C TRP A 42 -6.86 13.10 13.60
N LEU A 43 -8.10 13.13 13.08
CA LEU A 43 -9.08 12.06 13.33
C LEU A 43 -8.61 10.73 12.76
N GLN A 44 -8.12 10.71 11.52
CA GLN A 44 -7.56 9.52 10.88
C GLN A 44 -6.38 8.96 11.67
N LEU A 45 -5.45 9.82 12.09
CA LEU A 45 -4.31 9.41 12.91
C LEU A 45 -4.76 8.84 14.26
N ALA A 46 -5.71 9.47 14.92
CA ALA A 46 -6.24 8.98 16.19
C ALA A 46 -6.89 7.60 16.05
N ILE A 47 -7.74 7.39 15.04
CA ILE A 47 -8.37 6.08 14.77
C ILE A 47 -7.28 5.04 14.50
N PHE A 48 -6.27 5.37 13.70
CA PHE A 48 -5.20 4.46 13.33
C PHE A 48 -4.35 4.04 14.55
N VAL A 49 -3.94 5.01 15.38
CA VAL A 49 -3.14 4.75 16.60
C VAL A 49 -3.94 3.97 17.64
N LEU A 50 -5.19 4.37 17.90
CA LEU A 50 -6.04 3.66 18.88
C LEU A 50 -6.41 2.26 18.39
N GLY A 51 -6.70 2.10 17.10
CA GLY A 51 -6.94 0.80 16.49
C GLY A 51 -5.72 -0.11 16.60
N THR A 52 -4.53 0.39 16.32
CA THR A 52 -3.27 -0.35 16.46
C THR A 52 -3.03 -0.79 17.90
N ALA A 53 -3.22 0.11 18.87
CA ALA A 53 -3.09 -0.22 20.29
C ALA A 53 -4.09 -1.32 20.69
N GLY A 54 -5.33 -1.24 20.23
CA GLY A 54 -6.35 -2.26 20.46
C GLY A 54 -5.96 -3.62 19.87
N VAL A 55 -5.42 -3.64 18.64
CA VAL A 55 -4.93 -4.88 17.99
C VAL A 55 -3.77 -5.49 18.78
N VAL A 56 -2.81 -4.70 19.21
CA VAL A 56 -1.69 -5.20 20.05
C VAL A 56 -2.20 -5.89 21.30
N VAL A 57 -3.19 -5.30 21.97
CA VAL A 57 -3.83 -5.92 23.17
C VAL A 57 -4.51 -7.24 22.79
N THR A 58 -5.28 -7.29 21.68
CA THR A 58 -5.94 -8.54 21.27
C THR A 58 -4.93 -9.64 20.94
N TYR A 59 -3.78 -9.30 20.36
CA TYR A 59 -2.73 -10.27 20.05
C TYR A 59 -2.01 -10.78 21.30
N LEU A 60 -1.65 -9.89 22.23
CA LEU A 60 -0.92 -10.25 23.45
C LEU A 60 -1.74 -11.20 24.35
N PHE A 61 -3.01 -10.96 24.46
CA PHE A 61 -3.90 -11.68 25.37
C PHE A 61 -4.78 -12.73 24.68
N ASN A 62 -4.63 -12.90 23.35
CA ASN A 62 -5.46 -13.79 22.52
C ASN A 62 -6.96 -13.62 22.82
N LEU A 63 -7.40 -12.36 22.92
CA LEU A 63 -8.77 -12.04 23.28
C LEU A 63 -9.73 -12.55 22.20
N PHE A 64 -10.87 -13.10 22.65
CA PHE A 64 -11.95 -13.56 21.78
C PHE A 64 -11.56 -14.68 20.79
N ASP A 65 -10.59 -15.54 21.17
CA ASP A 65 -10.17 -16.68 20.35
C ASP A 65 -11.38 -17.51 19.88
N GLY A 66 -11.36 -17.87 18.58
CA GLY A 66 -12.47 -18.60 17.94
C GLY A 66 -13.74 -17.78 17.64
N ASN A 67 -13.82 -16.52 18.04
CA ASN A 67 -14.96 -15.68 17.69
C ASN A 67 -14.81 -15.12 16.27
N PHE A 68 -15.84 -15.30 15.45
CA PHE A 68 -15.82 -14.90 14.02
C PHE A 68 -15.62 -13.39 13.77
N LEU A 69 -16.15 -12.55 14.65
CA LEU A 69 -16.06 -11.07 14.50
C LEU A 69 -14.94 -10.45 15.30
N LEU A 70 -14.72 -10.97 16.49
CA LEU A 70 -13.84 -10.35 17.48
C LEU A 70 -12.49 -11.04 17.61
N GLY A 71 -12.38 -12.30 17.19
CA GLY A 71 -11.16 -13.08 17.26
C GLY A 71 -10.18 -12.74 16.13
N ASN A 72 -8.91 -13.01 16.39
CA ASN A 72 -7.85 -12.86 15.40
C ASN A 72 -8.00 -13.89 14.27
N GLU A 73 -7.67 -13.49 13.04
CA GLU A 73 -7.66 -14.39 11.89
C GLU A 73 -6.26 -15.02 11.70
N GLY A 74 -6.20 -16.18 11.04
CA GLY A 74 -4.95 -16.93 10.85
C GLY A 74 -4.12 -16.51 9.63
N ARG A 75 -4.45 -15.40 8.97
CA ARG A 75 -3.82 -14.94 7.73
C ARG A 75 -2.72 -13.94 8.05
N GLU A 76 -1.49 -14.28 7.71
CA GLU A 76 -0.31 -13.42 7.94
C GLU A 76 -0.46 -12.04 7.29
N PHE A 77 -0.05 -10.99 7.99
CA PHE A 77 -0.21 -9.56 7.69
C PHE A 77 -1.64 -9.02 7.80
N ILE A 78 -2.65 -9.86 7.78
CA ILE A 78 -4.06 -9.46 7.87
C ILE A 78 -4.80 -10.25 8.97
N GLU A 79 -4.09 -10.54 10.08
CA GLU A 79 -4.61 -11.29 11.22
C GLU A 79 -5.64 -10.52 12.04
N GLN A 80 -5.82 -9.23 11.80
CA GLN A 80 -6.70 -8.38 12.60
C GLN A 80 -8.14 -8.90 12.57
N PRO A 81 -8.86 -8.81 13.70
CA PRO A 81 -10.28 -9.10 13.76
C PRO A 81 -11.10 -8.31 12.74
N LYS A 82 -12.22 -8.85 12.30
CA LYS A 82 -13.07 -8.18 11.26
C LYS A 82 -13.53 -6.78 11.68
N TRP A 83 -13.83 -6.55 12.94
CA TRP A 83 -14.20 -5.21 13.43
C TRP A 83 -13.06 -4.21 13.32
N VAL A 84 -11.81 -4.66 13.53
CA VAL A 84 -10.63 -3.81 13.34
C VAL A 84 -10.43 -3.52 11.85
N LYS A 85 -10.57 -4.53 10.98
CA LYS A 85 -10.53 -4.34 9.52
C LYS A 85 -11.56 -3.30 9.07
N ALA A 86 -12.76 -3.32 9.62
CA ALA A 86 -13.77 -2.28 9.37
C ALA A 86 -13.30 -0.89 9.82
N GLY A 87 -12.67 -0.79 11.00
CA GLY A 87 -12.04 0.44 11.47
C GLY A 87 -10.92 0.94 10.55
N ILE A 88 -10.09 0.04 10.01
CA ILE A 88 -9.05 0.36 9.01
C ILE A 88 -9.69 0.94 7.74
N VAL A 89 -10.79 0.35 7.25
CA VAL A 89 -11.51 0.89 6.09
C VAL A 89 -12.02 2.30 6.36
N VAL A 90 -12.59 2.56 7.54
CA VAL A 90 -13.05 3.91 7.91
C VAL A 90 -11.89 4.90 7.93
N ALA A 91 -10.77 4.54 8.57
CA ALA A 91 -9.57 5.39 8.60
C ALA A 91 -9.03 5.67 7.19
N ALA A 92 -8.99 4.64 6.32
CA ALA A 92 -8.58 4.77 4.92
C ALA A 92 -9.51 5.71 4.14
N LEU A 93 -10.82 5.60 4.30
CA LEU A 93 -11.79 6.49 3.64
C LEU A 93 -11.64 7.95 4.08
N ILE A 94 -11.42 8.21 5.37
CA ILE A 94 -11.15 9.56 5.89
C ILE A 94 -9.88 10.12 5.26
N PHE A 95 -8.81 9.33 5.22
CA PHE A 95 -7.54 9.70 4.60
C PHE A 95 -7.70 9.99 3.12
N LEU A 96 -8.29 9.05 2.36
CA LEU A 96 -8.50 9.18 0.92
C LEU A 96 -9.37 10.38 0.57
N TYR A 97 -10.43 10.62 1.33
CA TYR A 97 -11.28 11.79 1.14
C TYR A 97 -10.47 13.09 1.30
N ASN A 98 -9.73 13.20 2.39
CA ASN A 98 -8.95 14.40 2.70
C ASN A 98 -7.87 14.67 1.63
N ILE A 99 -7.11 13.66 1.25
CA ILE A 99 -6.08 13.75 0.19
C ILE A 99 -6.70 14.02 -1.17
N SER A 100 -7.76 13.30 -1.55
CA SER A 100 -8.45 13.50 -2.83
C SER A 100 -8.99 14.91 -2.98
N MET A 101 -9.66 15.43 -1.95
CA MET A 101 -10.20 16.80 -1.97
C MET A 101 -9.09 17.86 -2.08
N THR A 102 -7.94 17.61 -1.47
CA THR A 102 -6.78 18.50 -1.62
C THR A 102 -6.27 18.51 -3.07
N VAL A 103 -6.04 17.33 -3.65
CA VAL A 103 -5.54 17.19 -5.03
C VAL A 103 -6.54 17.74 -6.04
N LEU A 104 -7.83 17.40 -5.90
CA LEU A 104 -8.86 17.80 -6.86
C LEU A 104 -9.11 19.32 -6.89
N ALA A 105 -8.89 19.99 -5.76
CA ALA A 105 -9.09 21.42 -5.63
C ALA A 105 -7.81 22.25 -5.88
N GLY A 106 -6.63 21.59 -5.97
CA GLY A 106 -5.34 22.23 -6.23
C GLY A 106 -4.81 21.95 -7.63
N LYS A 107 -3.52 22.26 -7.82
CA LYS A 107 -2.77 21.93 -9.03
C LYS A 107 -2.58 20.41 -9.11
N LYS A 108 -2.81 19.86 -10.30
CA LYS A 108 -2.66 18.42 -10.56
C LYS A 108 -1.32 18.18 -11.27
N THR A 109 -0.50 17.32 -10.69
CA THR A 109 0.76 16.88 -11.27
C THR A 109 0.74 15.35 -11.49
N ALA A 110 1.67 14.81 -12.27
CA ALA A 110 1.82 13.37 -12.39
C ALA A 110 2.08 12.73 -11.02
N ILE A 111 2.88 13.37 -10.19
CA ILE A 111 3.22 12.91 -8.83
C ILE A 111 1.96 12.74 -7.98
N THR A 112 1.10 13.77 -7.90
CA THR A 112 -0.14 13.69 -7.12
C THR A 112 -1.14 12.69 -7.70
N ASN A 113 -1.21 12.57 -9.02
CA ASN A 113 -2.12 11.64 -9.69
C ASN A 113 -1.71 10.18 -9.46
N ILE A 114 -0.42 9.85 -9.60
CA ILE A 114 0.09 8.49 -9.37
C ILE A 114 0.03 8.12 -7.90
N LEU A 115 0.36 9.06 -7.00
CA LEU A 115 0.19 8.86 -5.57
C LEU A 115 -1.27 8.53 -5.22
N LEU A 116 -2.19 9.33 -5.74
CA LEU A 116 -3.63 9.15 -5.48
C LEU A 116 -4.13 7.81 -6.04
N LEU A 117 -3.69 7.43 -7.24
CA LEU A 117 -3.97 6.12 -7.83
C LEU A 117 -3.50 4.98 -6.90
N GLY A 118 -2.22 5.03 -6.47
CA GLY A 118 -1.64 4.03 -5.57
C GLY A 118 -2.43 3.91 -4.26
N LEU A 119 -2.78 5.03 -3.63
CA LEU A 119 -3.52 5.05 -2.36
C LEU A 119 -4.95 4.51 -2.52
N TRP A 120 -5.65 4.83 -3.61
CA TRP A 120 -6.99 4.29 -3.89
C TRP A 120 -6.94 2.79 -4.16
N VAL A 121 -6.03 2.32 -5.02
CA VAL A 121 -5.91 0.89 -5.33
C VAL A 121 -5.53 0.09 -4.08
N LEU A 122 -4.58 0.60 -3.28
CA LEU A 122 -4.21 0.00 -1.99
C LEU A 122 -5.43 -0.21 -1.08
N SER A 123 -6.27 0.81 -0.95
CA SER A 123 -7.44 0.76 -0.07
C SER A 123 -8.54 -0.16 -0.62
N LEU A 124 -8.74 -0.18 -1.94
CA LEU A 124 -9.71 -1.07 -2.58
C LEU A 124 -9.31 -2.53 -2.47
N LEU A 125 -8.02 -2.84 -2.64
CA LEU A 125 -7.50 -4.20 -2.48
C LEU A 125 -7.71 -4.73 -1.06
N PHE A 126 -7.69 -3.87 -0.04
CA PHE A 126 -7.93 -4.28 1.34
C PHE A 126 -9.33 -4.89 1.56
N LEU A 127 -10.31 -4.55 0.72
CA LEU A 127 -11.66 -5.11 0.83
C LEU A 127 -11.67 -6.63 0.64
N PHE A 128 -10.72 -7.19 -0.10
CA PHE A 128 -10.58 -8.65 -0.23
C PHE A 128 -10.18 -9.32 1.10
N ALA A 129 -9.67 -8.58 2.10
CA ALA A 129 -9.37 -9.12 3.42
C ALA A 129 -10.61 -9.65 4.18
N PHE A 130 -11.81 -9.29 3.73
CA PHE A 130 -13.07 -9.81 4.27
C PHE A 130 -13.54 -11.11 3.62
N VAL A 131 -12.90 -11.51 2.51
CA VAL A 131 -13.24 -12.72 1.76
C VAL A 131 -12.47 -13.91 2.35
N ASN A 132 -13.17 -14.90 2.88
CA ASN A 132 -12.60 -16.08 3.52
C ASN A 132 -13.15 -17.36 2.84
N PRO A 133 -12.57 -17.80 1.71
CA PRO A 133 -13.00 -19.03 1.06
C PRO A 133 -12.69 -20.27 1.91
N ASP A 134 -13.56 -21.28 1.86
CA ASP A 134 -13.32 -22.57 2.53
C ASP A 134 -12.24 -23.42 1.85
N ASN A 135 -11.95 -23.15 0.59
CA ASN A 135 -10.89 -23.84 -0.16
C ASN A 135 -9.53 -23.18 0.09
N LEU A 136 -8.56 -23.97 0.58
CA LEU A 136 -7.23 -23.48 0.94
C LEU A 136 -6.48 -22.81 -0.23
N ALA A 137 -6.58 -23.34 -1.44
CA ALA A 137 -5.91 -22.77 -2.61
C ALA A 137 -6.52 -21.41 -2.96
N LEU A 138 -7.84 -21.29 -2.97
CA LEU A 138 -8.54 -20.02 -3.19
C LEU A 138 -8.25 -19.01 -2.06
N ASP A 139 -8.24 -19.48 -0.81
CA ASP A 139 -7.90 -18.62 0.33
C ASP A 139 -6.50 -18.01 0.19
N LYS A 140 -5.52 -18.82 -0.18
CA LYS A 140 -4.15 -18.37 -0.45
C LYS A 140 -4.05 -17.42 -1.64
N MET A 141 -4.82 -17.63 -2.71
CA MET A 141 -4.87 -16.72 -3.85
C MET A 141 -5.41 -15.36 -3.43
N TYR A 142 -6.55 -15.28 -2.75
CA TYR A 142 -7.11 -14.02 -2.25
C TYR A 142 -6.18 -13.32 -1.26
N TRP A 143 -5.59 -14.09 -0.33
CA TRP A 143 -4.67 -13.55 0.66
C TRP A 143 -3.46 -12.87 0.02
N TRP A 144 -2.75 -13.60 -0.86
CA TRP A 144 -1.56 -13.04 -1.50
C TRP A 144 -1.89 -12.01 -2.57
N TYR A 145 -3.06 -12.09 -3.18
CA TYR A 145 -3.53 -11.03 -4.08
C TYR A 145 -3.69 -9.68 -3.36
N ILE A 146 -3.97 -9.67 -2.05
CA ILE A 146 -3.94 -8.46 -1.25
C ILE A 146 -2.49 -8.10 -0.88
N VAL A 147 -1.82 -8.99 -0.14
CA VAL A 147 -0.53 -8.68 0.49
C VAL A 147 0.55 -8.40 -0.55
N HIS A 148 0.63 -9.21 -1.59
CA HIS A 148 1.59 -9.03 -2.67
C HIS A 148 1.31 -7.72 -3.45
N LEU A 149 0.06 -7.49 -3.91
CA LEU A 149 -0.27 -6.27 -4.64
C LEU A 149 -0.17 -4.99 -3.80
N TRP A 150 -0.22 -5.12 -2.48
CA TRP A 150 0.14 -4.00 -1.62
C TRP A 150 1.61 -3.66 -1.77
N VAL A 151 2.49 -4.63 -1.58
CA VAL A 151 3.95 -4.42 -1.55
C VAL A 151 4.48 -4.18 -2.97
N GLU A 152 4.20 -5.09 -3.89
CA GLU A 152 4.80 -5.15 -5.24
C GLU A 152 3.88 -4.59 -6.33
N GLY A 153 3.05 -3.65 -5.96
CA GLY A 153 2.17 -2.92 -6.87
C GLY A 153 1.88 -1.53 -6.34
N THR A 154 1.01 -1.41 -5.34
CA THR A 154 0.52 -0.10 -4.90
C THR A 154 1.52 0.68 -4.05
N TRP A 155 2.30 0.01 -3.18
CA TRP A 155 3.36 0.69 -2.43
C TRP A 155 4.45 1.21 -3.35
N GLU A 156 4.73 0.51 -4.44
CA GLU A 156 5.66 0.99 -5.46
C GLU A 156 5.20 2.30 -6.09
N LEU A 157 3.90 2.47 -6.36
CA LEU A 157 3.35 3.73 -6.87
C LEU A 157 3.51 4.86 -5.84
N VAL A 158 3.22 4.57 -4.58
CA VAL A 158 3.38 5.53 -3.48
C VAL A 158 4.86 5.92 -3.33
N MET A 159 5.76 4.92 -3.28
CA MET A 159 7.20 5.14 -3.16
C MET A 159 7.77 5.88 -4.36
N ALA A 160 7.39 5.52 -5.58
CA ALA A 160 7.81 6.20 -6.80
C ALA A 160 7.40 7.67 -6.80
N SER A 161 6.19 7.97 -6.34
CA SER A 161 5.72 9.36 -6.21
C SER A 161 6.52 10.15 -5.17
N ILE A 162 6.82 9.54 -4.02
CA ILE A 162 7.66 10.16 -2.97
C ILE A 162 9.08 10.39 -3.50
N LEU A 163 9.69 9.41 -4.16
CA LEU A 163 11.03 9.52 -4.72
C LEU A 163 11.08 10.57 -5.83
N ALA A 164 10.10 10.59 -6.73
CA ALA A 164 9.99 11.61 -7.78
C ALA A 164 9.92 13.04 -7.19
N PHE A 165 9.10 13.23 -6.16
CA PHE A 165 9.02 14.50 -5.43
C PHE A 165 10.37 14.90 -4.81
N LEU A 166 11.02 13.96 -4.11
CA LEU A 166 12.31 14.21 -3.49
C LEU A 166 13.39 14.54 -4.53
N MET A 167 13.42 13.82 -5.66
CA MET A 167 14.33 14.10 -6.76
C MET A 167 14.17 15.54 -7.26
N LEU A 168 12.95 15.96 -7.53
CA LEU A 168 12.68 17.35 -7.96
C LEU A 168 13.14 18.39 -6.94
N LYS A 169 12.91 18.13 -5.65
CA LYS A 169 13.27 19.07 -4.58
C LYS A 169 14.78 19.13 -4.29
N LEU A 170 15.49 17.99 -4.40
CA LEU A 170 16.89 17.88 -3.96
C LEU A 170 17.90 18.06 -5.09
N THR A 171 17.56 17.65 -6.33
CA THR A 171 18.53 17.61 -7.43
C THR A 171 18.31 18.67 -8.50
N GLY A 172 17.11 19.23 -8.58
CA GLY A 172 16.74 20.17 -9.64
C GLY A 172 16.62 19.53 -11.02
N VAL A 173 16.51 18.21 -11.11
CA VAL A 173 16.26 17.47 -12.34
C VAL A 173 15.01 17.97 -13.07
N ASP A 174 15.00 17.85 -14.39
CA ASP A 174 13.87 18.30 -15.22
C ASP A 174 12.57 17.54 -14.83
N ARG A 175 11.55 18.31 -14.46
CA ARG A 175 10.22 17.80 -14.07
C ARG A 175 9.57 16.94 -15.16
N GLU A 176 9.66 17.36 -16.41
CA GLU A 176 9.02 16.64 -17.52
C GLU A 176 9.59 15.22 -17.68
N VAL A 177 10.89 15.08 -17.48
CA VAL A 177 11.56 13.77 -17.52
C VAL A 177 11.11 12.89 -16.36
N VAL A 178 11.12 13.42 -15.14
CA VAL A 178 10.68 12.67 -13.95
C VAL A 178 9.23 12.21 -14.09
N GLU A 179 8.34 13.08 -14.54
CA GLU A 179 6.92 12.76 -14.70
C GLU A 179 6.68 11.71 -15.79
N LYS A 180 7.39 11.75 -16.91
CA LYS A 180 7.32 10.71 -17.94
C LYS A 180 7.75 9.33 -17.41
N TRP A 181 8.87 9.30 -16.69
CA TRP A 181 9.33 8.07 -16.06
C TRP A 181 8.38 7.56 -14.99
N LEU A 182 7.76 8.44 -14.23
CA LEU A 182 6.78 8.05 -13.21
C LEU A 182 5.58 7.31 -13.82
N TYR A 183 5.10 7.71 -15.00
CA TYR A 183 4.04 6.97 -15.71
C TYR A 183 4.52 5.60 -16.18
N VAL A 184 5.76 5.49 -16.66
CA VAL A 184 6.34 4.20 -17.06
C VAL A 184 6.45 3.27 -15.84
N ILE A 185 6.93 3.79 -14.72
CA ILE A 185 7.04 3.04 -13.45
C ILE A 185 5.67 2.56 -13.01
N ALA A 186 4.67 3.44 -13.00
CA ALA A 186 3.31 3.08 -12.59
C ALA A 186 2.71 1.96 -13.45
N ALA A 187 2.89 2.04 -14.78
CA ALA A 187 2.41 1.02 -15.70
C ALA A 187 3.12 -0.32 -15.48
N LEU A 188 4.44 -0.30 -15.33
CA LEU A 188 5.24 -1.51 -15.11
C LEU A 188 4.97 -2.13 -13.74
N ALA A 189 4.91 -1.33 -12.67
CA ALA A 189 4.64 -1.80 -11.30
C ALA A 189 3.27 -2.48 -11.21
N LEU A 190 2.23 -1.90 -11.80
CA LEU A 190 0.91 -2.54 -11.82
C LEU A 190 0.91 -3.82 -12.68
N PHE A 191 1.57 -3.80 -13.83
CA PHE A 191 1.60 -4.96 -14.73
C PHE A 191 2.43 -6.10 -14.14
N SER A 192 3.66 -5.81 -13.69
CA SER A 192 4.54 -6.83 -13.08
C SER A 192 3.99 -7.30 -11.73
N GLY A 193 3.48 -6.42 -10.90
CA GLY A 193 2.90 -6.79 -9.61
C GLY A 193 1.70 -7.72 -9.74
N ILE A 194 0.75 -7.44 -10.65
CA ILE A 194 -0.41 -8.32 -10.86
C ILE A 194 0.03 -9.72 -11.32
N LEU A 195 0.92 -9.82 -12.27
CA LEU A 195 1.39 -11.10 -12.80
C LEU A 195 2.43 -11.76 -11.90
N GLY A 196 3.28 -10.95 -11.23
CA GLY A 196 4.27 -11.38 -10.26
C GLY A 196 3.69 -12.10 -9.06
N THR A 197 2.42 -11.81 -8.69
CA THR A 197 1.70 -12.52 -7.61
C THR A 197 1.83 -14.04 -7.72
N GLY A 198 2.03 -14.57 -8.93
CA GLY A 198 2.22 -15.99 -9.18
C GLY A 198 3.35 -16.64 -8.38
N HIS A 199 4.37 -15.89 -7.95
CA HIS A 199 5.45 -16.46 -7.13
C HIS A 199 4.98 -16.89 -5.72
N HIS A 200 3.84 -16.41 -5.24
CA HIS A 200 3.21 -16.86 -3.99
C HIS A 200 2.35 -18.12 -4.15
N TYR A 201 2.17 -18.62 -5.38
CA TYR A 201 1.26 -19.73 -5.67
C TYR A 201 1.96 -21.07 -5.92
N PHE A 202 3.27 -21.16 -5.72
CA PHE A 202 4.08 -22.35 -6.06
C PHE A 202 3.66 -23.61 -5.32
N TRP A 203 3.18 -23.50 -4.09
CA TRP A 203 3.02 -24.65 -3.18
C TRP A 203 1.57 -24.90 -2.77
N ILE A 204 0.59 -24.26 -3.41
CA ILE A 204 -0.80 -24.28 -2.96
C ILE A 204 -1.75 -25.01 -3.91
N GLY A 205 -1.21 -25.82 -4.82
CA GLY A 205 -2.03 -26.61 -5.76
C GLY A 205 -2.60 -25.80 -6.93
N THR A 206 -2.06 -24.65 -7.24
CA THR A 206 -2.39 -23.87 -8.43
C THR A 206 -1.74 -24.44 -9.69
N PRO A 207 -2.26 -24.12 -10.90
CA PRO A 207 -1.66 -24.57 -12.15
C PRO A 207 -0.19 -24.15 -12.29
N GLY A 208 0.64 -25.05 -12.84
CA GLY A 208 2.10 -24.87 -12.94
C GLY A 208 2.54 -23.66 -13.77
N TYR A 209 1.69 -23.10 -14.64
CA TYR A 209 2.03 -21.90 -15.40
C TYR A 209 2.24 -20.67 -14.49
N TRP A 210 1.66 -20.63 -13.29
CA TRP A 210 1.90 -19.56 -12.33
C TRP A 210 3.34 -19.48 -11.86
N GLN A 211 4.05 -20.61 -11.82
CA GLN A 211 5.49 -20.63 -11.48
C GLN A 211 6.31 -19.82 -12.50
N TRP A 212 6.03 -19.99 -13.78
CA TRP A 212 6.72 -19.27 -14.86
C TRP A 212 6.32 -17.79 -14.88
N ILE A 213 5.02 -17.51 -14.88
CA ILE A 213 4.50 -16.14 -14.93
C ILE A 213 5.01 -15.38 -13.70
N GLY A 214 4.84 -15.92 -12.50
CA GLY A 214 5.27 -15.27 -11.27
C GLY A 214 6.78 -15.00 -11.24
N SER A 215 7.61 -15.97 -11.63
CA SER A 215 9.07 -15.79 -11.63
C SER A 215 9.55 -14.74 -12.64
N ILE A 216 8.98 -14.74 -13.85
CA ILE A 216 9.35 -13.77 -14.89
C ILE A 216 8.96 -12.36 -14.48
N PHE A 217 7.70 -12.15 -14.10
CA PHE A 217 7.19 -10.81 -13.81
C PHE A 217 7.71 -10.26 -12.49
N SER A 218 7.91 -11.08 -11.47
CA SER A 218 8.58 -10.66 -10.25
C SER A 218 10.03 -10.18 -10.51
N SER A 219 10.74 -10.79 -11.46
CA SER A 219 12.08 -10.32 -11.84
C SER A 219 12.08 -8.95 -12.52
N PHE A 220 10.96 -8.52 -13.11
CA PHE A 220 10.84 -7.21 -13.74
C PHE A 220 10.48 -6.08 -12.77
N GLU A 221 10.08 -6.35 -11.55
CA GLU A 221 9.62 -5.35 -10.57
C GLU A 221 10.71 -4.35 -10.17
N VAL A 222 11.97 -4.76 -10.19
CA VAL A 222 13.11 -3.88 -9.88
C VAL A 222 13.51 -2.95 -11.04
N VAL A 223 13.12 -3.26 -12.27
CA VAL A 223 13.59 -2.53 -13.47
C VAL A 223 13.14 -1.07 -13.49
N PRO A 224 11.87 -0.73 -13.20
CA PRO A 224 11.41 0.66 -13.20
C PRO A 224 12.19 1.55 -12.21
N PHE A 225 12.41 1.05 -11.00
CA PHE A 225 13.13 1.80 -9.97
C PHE A 225 14.61 1.98 -10.34
N PHE A 226 15.25 0.93 -10.83
CA PHE A 226 16.63 1.01 -11.28
C PHE A 226 16.79 2.01 -12.42
N ALA A 227 15.87 2.01 -13.39
CA ALA A 227 15.86 2.96 -14.49
C ALA A 227 15.70 4.41 -13.98
N MET A 228 14.76 4.67 -13.06
CA MET A 228 14.56 6.00 -12.49
C MET A 228 15.79 6.50 -11.74
N MET A 229 16.40 5.65 -10.90
CA MET A 229 17.60 5.99 -10.15
C MET A 229 18.79 6.25 -11.08
N SER A 230 18.98 5.42 -12.10
CA SER A 230 20.06 5.59 -13.09
C SER A 230 19.91 6.91 -13.85
N PHE A 231 18.67 7.25 -14.25
CA PHE A 231 18.38 8.52 -14.90
C PHE A 231 18.71 9.71 -13.99
N ALA A 232 18.31 9.65 -12.72
CA ALA A 232 18.64 10.70 -11.77
C ALA A 232 20.15 10.94 -11.67
N PHE A 233 20.95 9.86 -11.64
CA PHE A 233 22.41 9.94 -11.57
C PHE A 233 23.05 10.53 -12.83
N VAL A 234 22.48 10.28 -13.98
CA VAL A 234 23.05 10.76 -15.27
C VAL A 234 22.70 12.24 -15.52
N MET A 235 21.62 12.74 -14.91
CA MET A 235 21.13 14.12 -15.13
C MET A 235 21.62 15.14 -14.09
N VAL A 236 22.32 14.71 -13.06
CA VAL A 236 22.97 15.56 -12.06
C VAL A 236 24.46 15.67 -12.37
#